data_aa4e6789a766ee66d66f237fb21373d5
#
_entry.id   aa4e6789a766ee66d66f237fb21373d5
#
_cell.length_a   1.000
_cell.length_b   1.000
_cell.length_c   1.000
_cell.angle_alpha   90.00
_cell.angle_beta   90.00
_cell.angle_gamma   90.00
#
_symmetry.space_group_name_H-M   'P 1'
#
loop_
_entity.id
_entity.type
_entity.pdbx_description
1 polymer ?
#
loop_
_entity_poly.entity_id
_entity_poly.type
_entity_poly.pdbx_seq_one_letter_code
_entity_poly.pdbx_strand_id
1 'polypeptide(L)'
;MEIFNETTLPNILRGLYAAPIICELSKLGIFTKASRKINLKNKEKIKNKFVLNISLNYLSHIGLLSKNKDQYVLTDIGYEIFRRSNSFFVPHSYRETILNLGNLLKGQKKISSCNVDRHENILGSGLTHLRYFFQPINYINSKLEYNSVIDLGCGNGHFINEVLKKKNNLKIVGIDLSEDSVKTCKKNIGNNIKKNNYKIFKADISKVKFWKSKISNFVKNSQPLISLWFMLHEISDHKVKNIKKFLQKTHSSFPNSYLVIGEIIKLDDKILKEIYKKSLMPEYLFFHKISGQGILSWKDYKSLLIDSPYSLEYEWLFDNVNSLKTPSAFVWILKPKKKYDKNKY
;
A
#
# COMPACT_ATOMS: atom_id res chain seq x y z
N MET A 1 -12.77 3.39 -33.81
CA MET A 1 -13.18 2.07 -33.28
C MET A 1 -11.97 1.15 -33.45
N GLU A 2 -11.11 1.03 -32.40
CA GLU A 2 -10.02 0.06 -32.48
C GLU A 2 -10.66 -1.34 -32.50
N ILE A 3 -10.45 -2.02 -33.60
CA ILE A 3 -10.91 -3.39 -33.81
C ILE A 3 -10.30 -4.23 -32.67
N PHE A 4 -11.14 -4.99 -31.96
CA PHE A 4 -10.69 -6.01 -31.03
C PHE A 4 -9.69 -6.90 -31.79
N ASN A 5 -8.42 -6.75 -31.51
CA ASN A 5 -7.38 -7.60 -32.08
C ASN A 5 -7.69 -9.04 -31.62
N GLU A 6 -7.55 -10.04 -32.49
CA GLU A 6 -7.79 -11.47 -32.24
C GLU A 6 -7.11 -11.96 -30.93
N THR A 7 -6.04 -11.32 -30.49
CA THR A 7 -5.34 -11.63 -29.24
C THR A 7 -5.96 -11.01 -27.99
N THR A 8 -6.85 -10.01 -28.09
CA THR A 8 -7.36 -9.24 -26.94
C THR A 8 -8.24 -10.10 -26.03
N LEU A 9 -9.24 -10.78 -26.58
CA LEU A 9 -10.13 -11.64 -25.79
C LEU A 9 -9.39 -12.81 -25.12
N PRO A 10 -8.56 -13.59 -25.84
CA PRO A 10 -7.74 -14.61 -25.21
C PRO A 10 -6.86 -14.07 -24.08
N ASN A 11 -6.27 -12.87 -24.21
CA ASN A 11 -5.42 -12.29 -23.18
C ASN A 11 -6.20 -11.90 -21.92
N ILE A 12 -7.42 -11.34 -22.07
CA ILE A 12 -8.30 -11.06 -20.93
C ILE A 12 -8.66 -12.36 -20.19
N LEU A 13 -9.06 -13.40 -20.91
CA LEU A 13 -9.43 -14.68 -20.33
C LEU A 13 -8.22 -15.38 -19.67
N ARG A 14 -7.05 -15.35 -20.31
CA ARG A 14 -5.80 -15.87 -19.72
C ARG A 14 -5.44 -15.16 -18.42
N GLY A 15 -5.62 -13.84 -18.36
CA GLY A 15 -5.40 -13.07 -17.15
C GLY A 15 -6.25 -13.56 -15.98
N LEU A 16 -7.50 -13.90 -16.22
CA LEU A 16 -8.42 -14.42 -15.22
C LEU A 16 -7.91 -15.72 -14.55
N TYR A 17 -7.27 -16.61 -15.31
CA TYR A 17 -6.74 -17.87 -14.80
C TYR A 17 -5.28 -17.75 -14.35
N ALA A 18 -4.44 -17.02 -15.10
CA ALA A 18 -3.01 -16.92 -14.81
C ALA A 18 -2.72 -16.13 -13.53
N ALA A 19 -3.43 -15.02 -13.29
CA ALA A 19 -3.16 -14.15 -12.15
C ALA A 19 -3.30 -14.85 -10.79
N PRO A 20 -4.38 -15.61 -10.48
CA PRO A 20 -4.47 -16.38 -9.25
C PRO A 20 -3.35 -17.41 -9.10
N ILE A 21 -3.01 -18.12 -10.18
CA ILE A 21 -1.93 -19.12 -10.16
C ILE A 21 -0.59 -18.44 -9.84
N ILE A 22 -0.28 -17.32 -10.48
CA ILE A 22 0.94 -16.55 -10.24
C ILE A 22 1.00 -16.09 -8.78
N CYS A 23 -0.11 -15.58 -8.24
CA CYS A 23 -0.20 -15.14 -6.84
C CYS A 23 0.10 -16.30 -5.88
N GLU A 24 -0.62 -17.41 -6.02
CA GLU A 24 -0.51 -18.52 -5.08
C GLU A 24 0.88 -19.20 -5.15
N LEU A 25 1.41 -19.44 -6.34
CA LEU A 25 2.75 -20.02 -6.49
C LEU A 25 3.85 -19.08 -5.98
N SER A 26 3.66 -17.77 -6.11
CA SER A 26 4.59 -16.77 -5.55
C SER A 26 4.55 -16.75 -4.01
N LYS A 27 3.36 -16.81 -3.41
CA LYS A 27 3.19 -16.90 -1.94
C LYS A 27 3.81 -18.18 -1.36
N LEU A 28 3.72 -19.27 -2.08
CA LEU A 28 4.35 -20.54 -1.71
C LEU A 28 5.88 -20.54 -1.92
N GLY A 29 6.44 -19.46 -2.49
CA GLY A 29 7.88 -19.37 -2.75
C GLY A 29 8.39 -20.30 -3.84
N ILE A 30 7.50 -20.75 -4.74
CA ILE A 30 7.86 -21.58 -5.90
C ILE A 30 8.69 -20.77 -6.89
N PHE A 31 8.40 -19.49 -7.04
CA PHE A 31 9.16 -18.56 -7.85
C PHE A 31 9.97 -17.62 -6.94
N THR A 32 11.25 -17.48 -7.24
CA THR A 32 12.14 -16.56 -6.52
C THR A 32 12.66 -15.50 -7.48
N LYS A 33 12.83 -14.27 -6.97
CA LYS A 33 13.38 -13.16 -7.76
C LYS A 33 14.84 -13.39 -8.18
N ALA A 34 15.53 -14.29 -7.51
CA ALA A 34 16.95 -14.54 -7.70
C ALA A 34 17.27 -15.61 -8.75
N SER A 35 16.27 -16.36 -9.24
CA SER A 35 16.53 -17.50 -10.12
C SER A 35 15.39 -17.74 -11.10
N ARG A 36 15.74 -18.10 -12.34
CA ARG A 36 14.76 -18.61 -13.33
C ARG A 36 14.30 -20.03 -13.02
N LYS A 37 15.03 -20.76 -12.17
CA LYS A 37 14.65 -22.12 -11.79
C LYS A 37 13.54 -22.11 -10.76
N ILE A 38 12.60 -23.02 -10.92
CA ILE A 38 11.53 -23.22 -9.95
C ILE A 38 12.12 -23.74 -8.63
N ASN A 39 11.78 -23.07 -7.54
CA ASN A 39 12.20 -23.49 -6.21
C ASN A 39 11.20 -24.48 -5.61
N LEU A 40 11.54 -25.73 -5.60
CA LEU A 40 10.71 -26.77 -4.98
C LEU A 40 11.13 -27.12 -3.54
N LYS A 41 12.01 -26.35 -2.90
CA LYS A 41 12.41 -26.60 -1.50
C LYS A 41 11.24 -26.55 -0.52
N ASN A 42 10.18 -25.81 -0.83
CA ASN A 42 8.97 -25.74 -0.02
C ASN A 42 7.88 -26.77 -0.44
N LYS A 43 8.27 -27.87 -1.08
CA LYS A 43 7.33 -28.92 -1.55
C LYS A 43 6.45 -29.50 -0.44
N GLU A 44 6.93 -29.53 0.79
CA GLU A 44 6.18 -29.99 1.96
C GLU A 44 4.93 -29.16 2.26
N LYS A 45 4.90 -27.89 1.87
CA LYS A 45 3.72 -27.03 1.95
C LYS A 45 2.67 -27.35 0.88
N ILE A 46 3.06 -28.11 -0.18
CA ILE A 46 2.19 -28.42 -1.31
C ILE A 46 1.70 -29.86 -1.17
N LYS A 47 0.53 -29.99 -0.57
CA LYS A 47 -0.10 -31.31 -0.36
C LYS A 47 -0.65 -31.90 -1.66
N ASN A 48 -1.17 -31.06 -2.56
CA ASN A 48 -1.77 -31.52 -3.82
C ASN A 48 -0.80 -31.32 -5.00
N LYS A 49 -0.01 -32.36 -5.27
CA LYS A 49 0.95 -32.37 -6.39
C LYS A 49 0.26 -32.34 -7.76
N PHE A 50 -0.94 -32.88 -7.87
CA PHE A 50 -1.71 -32.87 -9.13
C PHE A 50 -2.05 -31.42 -9.51
N VAL A 51 -2.62 -30.63 -8.57
CA VAL A 51 -2.95 -29.22 -8.82
C VAL A 51 -1.69 -28.41 -9.15
N LEU A 52 -0.56 -28.65 -8.46
CA LEU A 52 0.70 -28.02 -8.81
C LEU A 52 1.11 -28.31 -10.26
N ASN A 53 1.09 -29.57 -10.65
CA ASN A 53 1.52 -29.98 -11.98
C ASN A 53 0.64 -29.40 -13.10
N ILE A 54 -0.68 -29.40 -12.95
CA ILE A 54 -1.58 -28.79 -13.94
C ILE A 54 -1.38 -27.28 -14.01
N SER A 55 -1.11 -26.61 -12.88
CA SER A 55 -0.82 -25.17 -12.84
C SER A 55 0.49 -24.84 -13.58
N LEU A 56 1.54 -25.61 -13.34
CA LEU A 56 2.83 -25.42 -14.03
C LEU A 56 2.72 -25.75 -15.53
N ASN A 57 1.99 -26.82 -15.90
CA ASN A 57 1.72 -27.13 -17.31
C ASN A 57 0.96 -25.97 -17.98
N TYR A 58 -0.10 -25.46 -17.35
CA TYR A 58 -0.85 -24.33 -17.88
C TYR A 58 0.05 -23.11 -18.13
N LEU A 59 0.88 -22.73 -17.14
CA LEU A 59 1.82 -21.63 -17.30
C LEU A 59 2.85 -21.88 -18.42
N SER A 60 3.21 -23.14 -18.67
CA SER A 60 4.06 -23.52 -19.79
C SER A 60 3.33 -23.36 -21.13
N HIS A 61 2.06 -23.77 -21.21
CA HIS A 61 1.26 -23.64 -22.44
C HIS A 61 1.03 -22.17 -22.85
N ILE A 62 0.98 -21.26 -21.88
CA ILE A 62 0.84 -19.83 -22.16
C ILE A 62 2.19 -19.09 -22.29
N GLY A 63 3.30 -19.83 -22.34
CA GLY A 63 4.63 -19.27 -22.61
C GLY A 63 5.35 -18.61 -21.44
N LEU A 64 4.85 -18.75 -20.21
CA LEU A 64 5.52 -18.22 -19.01
C LEU A 64 6.59 -19.15 -18.46
N LEU A 65 6.45 -20.44 -18.72
CA LEU A 65 7.45 -21.48 -18.40
C LEU A 65 7.87 -22.21 -19.66
N SER A 66 9.10 -22.68 -19.69
CA SER A 66 9.55 -23.74 -20.57
C SER A 66 9.68 -25.04 -19.79
N LYS A 67 9.28 -26.14 -20.39
CA LYS A 67 9.38 -27.49 -19.80
C LYS A 67 10.49 -28.24 -20.52
N ASN A 68 11.49 -28.71 -19.78
CA ASN A 68 12.55 -29.61 -20.30
C ASN A 68 12.53 -30.88 -19.46
N LYS A 69 12.10 -31.98 -20.07
CA LYS A 69 11.79 -33.25 -19.37
C LYS A 69 10.85 -32.96 -18.19
N ASP A 70 11.28 -33.16 -16.96
CA ASP A 70 10.49 -32.96 -15.74
C ASP A 70 10.79 -31.65 -15.01
N GLN A 71 11.57 -30.76 -15.64
CA GLN A 71 11.93 -29.48 -15.04
C GLN A 71 11.23 -28.32 -15.75
N TYR A 72 10.73 -27.38 -14.95
CA TYR A 72 10.19 -26.12 -15.43
C TYR A 72 11.17 -24.99 -15.15
N VAL A 73 11.33 -24.11 -16.13
CA VAL A 73 12.19 -22.92 -16.05
C VAL A 73 11.39 -21.72 -16.55
N LEU A 74 11.54 -20.57 -15.91
CA LEU A 74 10.91 -19.33 -16.37
C LEU A 74 11.48 -18.92 -17.73
N THR A 75 10.61 -18.64 -18.68
CA THR A 75 10.97 -17.91 -19.91
C THR A 75 11.36 -16.47 -19.58
N ASP A 76 11.87 -15.69 -20.54
CA ASP A 76 12.17 -14.27 -20.33
C ASP A 76 10.93 -13.50 -19.88
N ILE A 77 9.79 -13.72 -20.56
CA ILE A 77 8.51 -13.10 -20.19
C ILE A 77 8.06 -13.59 -18.81
N GLY A 78 8.14 -14.88 -18.56
CA GLY A 78 7.81 -15.46 -17.26
C GLY A 78 8.65 -14.87 -16.14
N TYR A 79 9.96 -14.74 -16.33
CA TYR A 79 10.85 -14.13 -15.34
C TYR A 79 10.48 -12.68 -15.03
N GLU A 80 10.21 -11.86 -16.05
CA GLU A 80 9.79 -10.47 -15.85
C GLU A 80 8.43 -10.35 -15.12
N ILE A 81 7.47 -11.22 -15.43
CA ILE A 81 6.18 -11.28 -14.75
C ILE A 81 6.37 -11.69 -13.30
N PHE A 82 7.08 -12.78 -13.02
CA PHE A 82 7.28 -13.26 -11.65
C PHE A 82 8.17 -12.34 -10.81
N ARG A 83 9.14 -11.67 -11.40
CA ARG A 83 9.92 -10.63 -10.73
C ARG A 83 9.03 -9.48 -10.21
N ARG A 84 7.93 -9.22 -10.91
CA ARG A 84 6.91 -8.23 -10.58
C ARG A 84 5.65 -8.83 -9.94
N SER A 85 5.69 -10.09 -9.49
CA SER A 85 4.52 -10.79 -8.96
C SER A 85 3.83 -10.08 -7.80
N ASN A 86 4.58 -9.26 -7.03
CA ASN A 86 3.99 -8.45 -5.97
C ASN A 86 2.90 -7.49 -6.48
N SER A 87 2.98 -7.05 -7.75
CA SER A 87 1.97 -6.19 -8.36
C SER A 87 0.62 -6.89 -8.55
N PHE A 88 0.60 -8.22 -8.53
CA PHE A 88 -0.63 -9.00 -8.61
C PHE A 88 -1.34 -9.13 -7.27
N PHE A 89 -0.62 -9.00 -6.14
CA PHE A 89 -1.22 -9.21 -4.82
C PHE A 89 -2.27 -8.16 -4.48
N VAL A 90 -2.07 -6.90 -4.85
CA VAL A 90 -3.07 -5.85 -4.59
C VAL A 90 -4.37 -6.15 -5.35
N PRO A 91 -4.40 -6.31 -6.67
CA PRO A 91 -5.62 -6.69 -7.40
C PRO A 91 -6.24 -7.99 -6.89
N HIS A 92 -5.42 -9.01 -6.63
CA HIS A 92 -5.89 -10.31 -6.16
C HIS A 92 -6.50 -10.25 -4.76
N SER A 93 -6.07 -9.33 -3.92
CA SER A 93 -6.66 -9.10 -2.58
C SER A 93 -8.14 -8.70 -2.64
N TYR A 94 -8.61 -8.19 -3.77
CA TYR A 94 -10.01 -7.80 -4.03
C TYR A 94 -10.85 -8.89 -4.71
N ARG A 95 -10.33 -10.12 -4.87
CA ARG A 95 -11.01 -11.21 -5.58
C ARG A 95 -12.42 -11.50 -5.05
N GLU A 96 -12.60 -11.49 -3.73
CA GLU A 96 -13.90 -11.67 -3.09
C GLU A 96 -14.90 -10.57 -3.49
N THR A 97 -14.43 -9.33 -3.61
CA THR A 97 -15.24 -8.21 -4.07
C THR A 97 -15.69 -8.41 -5.52
N ILE A 98 -14.77 -8.85 -6.39
CA ILE A 98 -15.04 -9.11 -7.81
C ILE A 98 -16.01 -10.29 -7.97
N LEU A 99 -15.81 -11.37 -7.24
CA LEU A 99 -16.71 -12.54 -7.25
C LEU A 99 -18.12 -12.21 -6.76
N ASN A 100 -18.26 -11.21 -5.88
CA ASN A 100 -19.54 -10.75 -5.38
C ASN A 100 -20.17 -9.59 -6.19
N LEU A 101 -19.57 -9.19 -7.31
CA LEU A 101 -20.04 -8.05 -8.11
C LEU A 101 -21.52 -8.19 -8.51
N GLY A 102 -21.96 -9.41 -8.88
CA GLY A 102 -23.37 -9.67 -9.21
C GLY A 102 -24.33 -9.34 -8.05
N ASN A 103 -23.97 -9.68 -6.83
CA ASN A 103 -24.76 -9.37 -5.63
C ASN A 103 -24.75 -7.87 -5.30
N LEU A 104 -23.62 -7.19 -5.54
CA LEU A 104 -23.52 -5.74 -5.40
C LEU A 104 -24.42 -5.03 -6.41
N LEU A 105 -24.39 -5.44 -7.67
CA LEU A 105 -25.25 -4.89 -8.73
C LEU A 105 -26.75 -5.09 -8.44
N LYS A 106 -27.12 -6.22 -7.85
CA LYS A 106 -28.50 -6.51 -7.43
C LYS A 106 -28.92 -5.82 -6.13
N GLY A 107 -28.02 -5.06 -5.49
CA GLY A 107 -28.28 -4.43 -4.19
C GLY A 107 -28.39 -5.41 -3.02
N GLN A 108 -28.05 -6.69 -3.22
CA GLN A 108 -28.10 -7.73 -2.20
C GLN A 108 -26.94 -7.65 -1.19
N LYS A 109 -25.87 -6.94 -1.54
CA LYS A 109 -24.74 -6.59 -0.64
C LYS A 109 -24.50 -5.09 -0.72
N LYS A 110 -24.07 -4.51 0.40
CA LYS A 110 -23.57 -3.12 0.45
C LYS A 110 -22.09 -3.08 0.12
N ILE A 111 -21.64 -1.99 -0.49
CA ILE A 111 -20.21 -1.75 -0.81
C ILE A 111 -19.31 -1.91 0.42
N SER A 112 -19.76 -1.39 1.58
CA SER A 112 -19.02 -1.50 2.85
C SER A 112 -18.85 -2.94 3.39
N SER A 113 -19.55 -3.93 2.83
CA SER A 113 -19.46 -5.34 3.23
C SER A 113 -18.52 -6.16 2.33
N CYS A 114 -17.85 -5.54 1.36
CA CYS A 114 -16.90 -6.22 0.51
C CYS A 114 -15.64 -6.58 1.28
N ASN A 115 -15.29 -7.87 1.26
CA ASN A 115 -14.09 -8.35 1.91
C ASN A 115 -12.86 -8.09 1.04
N VAL A 116 -11.87 -7.44 1.61
CA VAL A 116 -10.53 -7.31 1.04
C VAL A 116 -9.61 -8.22 1.85
N ASP A 117 -8.84 -9.07 1.18
CA ASP A 117 -7.79 -9.85 1.85
C ASP A 117 -6.67 -8.89 2.28
N ARG A 118 -6.79 -8.40 3.52
CA ARG A 118 -5.88 -7.39 4.07
C ARG A 118 -4.44 -7.89 4.16
N HIS A 119 -4.23 -9.16 4.43
CA HIS A 119 -2.89 -9.73 4.48
C HIS A 119 -2.22 -9.67 3.12
N GLU A 120 -2.91 -10.11 2.08
CA GLU A 120 -2.40 -10.10 0.71
C GLU A 120 -2.23 -8.67 0.16
N ASN A 121 -3.19 -7.79 0.47
CA ASN A 121 -3.10 -6.38 0.10
C ASN A 121 -1.82 -5.73 0.67
N ILE A 122 -1.51 -5.96 1.94
CA ILE A 122 -0.33 -5.42 2.62
C ILE A 122 0.97 -6.00 2.03
N LEU A 123 0.99 -7.29 1.66
CA LEU A 123 2.15 -7.88 0.97
C LEU A 123 2.42 -7.17 -0.36
N GLY A 124 1.38 -6.91 -1.14
CA GLY A 124 1.49 -6.23 -2.43
C GLY A 124 1.82 -4.74 -2.29
N SER A 125 1.06 -4.02 -1.49
CA SER A 125 1.20 -2.58 -1.31
C SER A 125 2.54 -2.20 -0.69
N GLY A 126 2.97 -2.90 0.36
CA GLY A 126 4.25 -2.60 1.03
C GLY A 126 5.45 -2.65 0.10
N LEU A 127 5.47 -3.58 -0.85
CA LEU A 127 6.57 -3.71 -1.82
C LEU A 127 6.46 -2.75 -3.00
N THR A 128 5.26 -2.41 -3.43
CA THR A 128 5.03 -1.42 -4.50
C THR A 128 5.26 0.00 -4.02
N HIS A 129 5.07 0.27 -2.73
CA HIS A 129 5.21 1.60 -2.15
C HIS A 129 6.66 1.97 -1.81
N LEU A 130 7.60 1.03 -1.79
CA LEU A 130 9.02 1.31 -1.49
C LEU A 130 9.61 2.42 -2.36
N ARG A 131 9.20 2.53 -3.63
CA ARG A 131 9.65 3.58 -4.54
C ARG A 131 9.31 5.00 -4.06
N TYR A 132 8.27 5.16 -3.25
CA TYR A 132 7.86 6.45 -2.72
C TYR A 132 8.62 6.85 -1.45
N PHE A 133 9.33 5.91 -0.82
CA PHE A 133 10.01 6.15 0.46
C PHE A 133 11.41 6.76 0.30
N PHE A 134 12.11 6.44 -0.78
CA PHE A 134 13.55 6.70 -0.89
C PHE A 134 13.91 8.19 -0.73
N GLN A 135 13.33 9.06 -1.54
CA GLN A 135 13.62 10.49 -1.48
C GLN A 135 13.12 11.13 -0.18
N PRO A 136 11.86 10.90 0.27
CA PRO A 136 11.37 11.41 1.54
C PRO A 136 12.21 10.97 2.73
N ILE A 137 12.63 9.71 2.82
CA ILE A 137 13.45 9.22 3.94
C ILE A 137 14.81 9.90 3.98
N ASN A 138 15.45 10.10 2.83
CA ASN A 138 16.73 10.83 2.79
C ASN A 138 16.56 12.28 3.28
N TYR A 139 15.51 12.98 2.83
CA TYR A 139 15.20 14.33 3.30
C TYR A 139 14.92 14.37 4.80
N ILE A 140 14.04 13.49 5.29
CA ILE A 140 13.67 13.37 6.70
C ILE A 140 14.92 13.21 7.57
N ASN A 141 15.81 12.29 7.19
CA ASN A 141 17.00 12.01 7.98
C ASN A 141 18.07 13.12 7.94
N SER A 142 18.11 13.91 6.86
CA SER A 142 19.11 14.97 6.70
C SER A 142 18.63 16.33 7.16
N LYS A 143 17.31 16.58 7.20
CA LYS A 143 16.75 17.94 7.41
C LYS A 143 15.85 18.05 8.63
N LEU A 144 15.36 16.93 9.17
CA LEU A 144 14.42 16.98 10.30
C LEU A 144 15.07 16.43 11.57
N GLU A 145 14.82 17.15 12.65
CA GLU A 145 15.14 16.65 13.99
C GLU A 145 13.93 15.89 14.54
N TYR A 146 14.12 14.62 14.80
CA TYR A 146 13.13 13.75 15.43
C TYR A 146 13.85 12.62 16.17
N ASN A 147 13.23 12.11 17.22
CA ASN A 147 13.77 11.01 18.02
C ASN A 147 12.74 9.90 18.30
N SER A 148 11.56 10.05 17.70
CA SER A 148 10.56 8.99 17.67
C SER A 148 9.80 8.99 16.35
N VAL A 149 9.27 7.81 15.97
CA VAL A 149 8.41 7.62 14.79
C VAL A 149 7.09 7.01 15.25
N ILE A 150 5.99 7.57 14.77
CA ILE A 150 4.63 7.04 14.94
C ILE A 150 4.08 6.73 13.56
N ASP A 151 4.08 5.46 13.17
CA ASP A 151 3.62 5.01 11.84
C ASP A 151 2.16 4.55 11.93
N LEU A 152 1.27 5.33 11.33
CA LEU A 152 -0.17 5.11 11.34
C LEU A 152 -0.61 4.33 10.10
N GLY A 153 -1.06 3.09 10.28
CA GLY A 153 -1.22 2.12 9.21
C GLY A 153 0.11 1.47 8.85
N CYS A 154 0.84 1.00 9.87
CA CYS A 154 2.22 0.54 9.69
C CYS A 154 2.39 -0.72 8.83
N GLY A 155 1.30 -1.44 8.54
CA GLY A 155 1.34 -2.66 7.73
C GLY A 155 2.41 -3.64 8.23
N ASN A 156 3.27 -4.07 7.33
CA ASN A 156 4.40 -4.96 7.63
C ASN A 156 5.65 -4.25 8.15
N GLY A 157 5.59 -2.93 8.41
CA GLY A 157 6.71 -2.15 8.94
C GLY A 157 7.77 -1.76 7.90
N HIS A 158 7.43 -1.71 6.62
CA HIS A 158 8.39 -1.38 5.56
C HIS A 158 8.99 0.02 5.74
N PHE A 159 8.16 1.04 5.98
CA PHE A 159 8.63 2.40 6.22
C PHE A 159 9.51 2.48 7.46
N ILE A 160 9.09 1.85 8.56
CA ILE A 160 9.87 1.80 9.80
C ILE A 160 11.25 1.19 9.54
N ASN A 161 11.33 0.08 8.82
CA ASN A 161 12.61 -0.55 8.50
C ASN A 161 13.52 0.35 7.66
N GLU A 162 12.97 1.07 6.67
CA GLU A 162 13.79 2.00 5.87
C GLU A 162 14.31 3.16 6.71
N VAL A 163 13.53 3.66 7.67
CA VAL A 163 13.99 4.69 8.62
C VAL A 163 15.09 4.14 9.54
N LEU A 164 14.90 2.93 10.09
CA LEU A 164 15.86 2.29 11.00
C LEU A 164 17.20 1.98 10.32
N LYS A 165 17.25 1.73 9.02
CA LYS A 165 18.50 1.60 8.26
C LYS A 165 19.36 2.86 8.25
N LYS A 166 18.75 4.03 8.47
CA LYS A 166 19.40 5.33 8.38
C LYS A 166 19.63 5.98 9.73
N LYS A 167 18.80 5.69 10.71
CA LYS A 167 18.85 6.33 12.04
C LYS A 167 18.57 5.33 13.15
N ASN A 168 19.53 5.19 14.03
CA ASN A 168 19.44 4.33 15.21
C ASN A 168 18.89 5.10 16.43
N ASN A 169 18.59 4.41 17.51
CA ASN A 169 18.15 4.97 18.80
C ASN A 169 16.81 5.75 18.75
N LEU A 170 15.92 5.33 17.86
CA LEU A 170 14.56 5.86 17.78
C LEU A 170 13.61 5.11 18.71
N LYS A 171 12.61 5.82 19.24
CA LYS A 171 11.39 5.19 19.77
C LYS A 171 10.40 4.99 18.62
N ILE A 172 9.98 3.76 18.41
CA ILE A 172 9.08 3.39 17.32
C ILE A 172 7.70 3.03 17.84
N VAL A 173 6.69 3.62 17.26
CA VAL A 173 5.29 3.22 17.45
C VAL A 173 4.72 2.85 16.08
N GLY A 174 4.15 1.64 15.97
CA GLY A 174 3.40 1.22 14.78
C GLY A 174 1.97 0.88 15.18
N ILE A 175 1.02 1.38 14.41
CA ILE A 175 -0.41 1.17 14.66
C ILE A 175 -1.04 0.66 13.38
N ASP A 176 -1.77 -0.47 13.47
CA ASP A 176 -2.52 -1.01 12.35
C ASP A 176 -3.84 -1.62 12.83
N LEU A 177 -4.84 -1.69 11.98
CA LEU A 177 -6.12 -2.30 12.29
C LEU A 177 -6.07 -3.83 12.21
N SER A 178 -5.15 -4.37 11.40
CA SER A 178 -4.95 -5.81 11.18
C SER A 178 -4.01 -6.40 12.24
N GLU A 179 -4.48 -7.45 12.92
CA GLU A 179 -3.65 -8.21 13.86
C GLU A 179 -2.46 -8.88 13.17
N ASP A 180 -2.64 -9.37 11.95
CA ASP A 180 -1.58 -10.03 11.19
C ASP A 180 -0.51 -9.04 10.74
N SER A 181 -0.91 -7.81 10.38
CA SER A 181 0.02 -6.71 10.13
C SER A 181 0.87 -6.41 11.35
N VAL A 182 0.23 -6.29 12.51
CA VAL A 182 0.91 -6.04 13.79
C VAL A 182 1.94 -7.13 14.10
N LYS A 183 1.57 -8.41 13.96
CA LYS A 183 2.48 -9.55 14.16
C LYS A 183 3.65 -9.51 13.17
N THR A 184 3.35 -9.28 11.90
CA THR A 184 4.37 -9.24 10.84
C THR A 184 5.31 -8.05 11.01
N CYS A 185 4.77 -6.88 11.36
CA CYS A 185 5.58 -5.69 11.65
C CYS A 185 6.56 -5.96 12.81
N LYS A 186 6.07 -6.50 13.93
CA LYS A 186 6.93 -6.87 15.08
C LYS A 186 8.07 -7.80 14.67
N LYS A 187 7.76 -8.82 13.86
CA LYS A 187 8.77 -9.76 13.36
C LYS A 187 9.81 -9.07 12.47
N ASN A 188 9.35 -8.22 11.57
CA ASN A 188 10.22 -7.58 10.58
C ASN A 188 11.15 -6.52 11.18
N ILE A 189 10.71 -5.79 12.20
CA ILE A 189 11.54 -4.75 12.84
C ILE A 189 12.34 -5.26 14.02
N GLY A 190 11.94 -6.40 14.62
CA GLY A 190 12.50 -6.90 15.89
C GLY A 190 14.00 -7.17 15.86
N ASN A 191 14.57 -7.48 14.69
CA ASN A 191 16.00 -7.67 14.53
C ASN A 191 16.81 -6.35 14.43
N ASN A 192 16.12 -5.23 14.20
CA ASN A 192 16.73 -3.93 13.90
C ASN A 192 16.61 -2.94 15.07
N ILE A 193 15.89 -3.31 16.15
CA ILE A 193 15.60 -2.41 17.26
C ILE A 193 15.45 -3.18 18.58
N LYS A 194 15.92 -2.56 19.68
CA LYS A 194 15.75 -3.13 21.03
C LYS A 194 14.29 -3.21 21.41
N LYS A 195 13.87 -4.29 22.08
CA LYS A 195 12.48 -4.57 22.48
C LYS A 195 11.81 -3.41 23.24
N ASN A 196 12.57 -2.72 24.07
CA ASN A 196 12.06 -1.60 24.86
C ASN A 196 11.90 -0.29 24.08
N ASN A 197 12.39 -0.24 22.83
CA ASN A 197 12.36 0.95 21.99
C ASN A 197 11.22 0.92 20.95
N TYR A 198 10.34 -0.08 20.98
CA TYR A 198 9.17 -0.08 20.11
C TYR A 198 7.88 -0.52 20.79
N LYS A 199 6.77 0.01 20.29
CA LYS A 199 5.39 -0.40 20.60
C LYS A 199 4.62 -0.57 19.31
N ILE A 200 4.27 -1.81 18.97
CA ILE A 200 3.43 -2.11 17.80
C ILE A 200 2.15 -2.77 18.30
N PHE A 201 1.00 -2.21 17.96
CA PHE A 201 -0.28 -2.71 18.47
C PHE A 201 -1.45 -2.43 17.53
N LYS A 202 -2.50 -3.24 17.69
CA LYS A 202 -3.75 -3.11 16.95
C LYS A 202 -4.58 -1.94 17.47
N ALA A 203 -4.93 -1.01 16.57
CA ALA A 203 -5.91 0.03 16.83
C ALA A 203 -6.40 0.67 15.51
N ASP A 204 -7.57 1.28 15.58
CA ASP A 204 -8.12 2.15 14.56
C ASP A 204 -7.43 3.52 14.64
N ILE A 205 -6.69 3.89 13.59
CA ILE A 205 -5.93 5.15 13.55
C ILE A 205 -6.83 6.39 13.57
N SER A 206 -8.08 6.29 13.13
CA SER A 206 -9.04 7.41 13.19
C SER A 206 -9.41 7.79 14.63
N LYS A 207 -9.26 6.86 15.59
CA LYS A 207 -9.56 7.05 17.01
C LYS A 207 -8.35 7.63 17.76
N VAL A 208 -7.92 8.84 17.39
CA VAL A 208 -6.69 9.49 17.87
C VAL A 208 -6.57 9.51 19.40
N LYS A 209 -7.65 9.83 20.13
CA LYS A 209 -7.63 9.85 21.60
C LYS A 209 -7.25 8.49 22.21
N PHE A 210 -7.75 7.39 21.62
CA PHE A 210 -7.50 6.04 22.09
C PHE A 210 -6.02 5.63 21.95
N TRP A 211 -5.47 5.72 20.75
CA TRP A 211 -4.08 5.28 20.59
C TRP A 211 -3.08 6.26 21.21
N LYS A 212 -3.40 7.57 21.25
CA LYS A 212 -2.60 8.55 22.01
C LYS A 212 -2.43 8.12 23.47
N SER A 213 -3.51 7.77 24.17
CA SER A 213 -3.44 7.37 25.58
C SER A 213 -2.47 6.21 25.81
N LYS A 214 -2.41 5.26 24.86
CA LYS A 214 -1.51 4.09 24.94
C LYS A 214 -0.04 4.41 24.76
N ILE A 215 0.31 5.51 24.08
CA ILE A 215 1.70 5.83 23.73
C ILE A 215 2.26 7.08 24.39
N SER A 216 1.44 7.92 25.02
CA SER A 216 1.86 9.21 25.58
C SER A 216 3.09 9.09 26.48
N ASN A 217 3.11 8.14 27.41
CA ASN A 217 4.26 7.93 28.30
C ASN A 217 5.49 7.41 27.55
N PHE A 218 5.28 6.59 26.50
CA PHE A 218 6.37 6.01 25.72
C PHE A 218 7.09 7.06 24.88
N VAL A 219 6.36 8.00 24.28
CA VAL A 219 6.92 9.10 23.47
C VAL A 219 7.01 10.43 24.24
N LYS A 220 6.85 10.40 25.58
CA LYS A 220 7.00 11.58 26.42
C LYS A 220 8.38 12.20 26.20
N ASN A 221 8.43 13.54 26.08
CA ASN A 221 9.66 14.31 25.84
C ASN A 221 10.35 13.96 24.50
N SER A 222 9.64 13.43 23.54
CA SER A 222 10.15 13.20 22.20
C SER A 222 9.57 14.20 21.19
N GLN A 223 10.30 14.39 20.09
CA GLN A 223 9.80 15.09 18.90
C GLN A 223 9.43 14.04 17.87
N PRO A 224 8.13 13.72 17.73
CA PRO A 224 7.72 12.63 16.87
C PRO A 224 7.67 13.03 15.40
N LEU A 225 8.09 12.10 14.54
CA LEU A 225 7.74 12.02 13.14
C LEU A 225 6.52 11.11 13.03
N ILE A 226 5.40 11.66 12.61
CA ILE A 226 4.18 10.87 12.36
C ILE A 226 4.09 10.59 10.87
N SER A 227 3.86 9.33 10.49
CA SER A 227 3.75 8.92 9.09
C SER A 227 2.39 8.29 8.78
N LEU A 228 1.87 8.60 7.59
CA LEU A 228 0.70 7.99 6.98
C LEU A 228 1.03 7.66 5.52
N TRP A 229 1.09 6.39 5.19
CA TRP A 229 1.39 5.93 3.85
C TRP A 229 0.17 5.24 3.25
N PHE A 230 -0.48 5.92 2.30
CA PHE A 230 -1.67 5.41 1.61
C PHE A 230 -2.80 5.05 2.58
N MET A 231 -3.07 5.95 3.53
CA MET A 231 -4.07 5.77 4.58
C MET A 231 -5.14 6.88 4.62
N LEU A 232 -4.93 8.01 3.92
CA LEU A 232 -5.92 9.09 3.95
C LEU A 232 -7.24 8.67 3.28
N HIS A 233 -7.19 7.83 2.25
CA HIS A 233 -8.38 7.32 1.58
C HIS A 233 -9.23 6.40 2.49
N GLU A 234 -8.60 5.72 3.47
CA GLU A 234 -9.32 4.95 4.50
C GLU A 234 -10.01 5.88 5.53
N ILE A 235 -9.42 7.05 5.82
CA ILE A 235 -9.92 8.02 6.79
C ILE A 235 -10.96 8.95 6.16
N SER A 236 -10.85 9.22 4.86
CA SER A 236 -11.60 10.27 4.18
C SER A 236 -13.10 9.99 4.13
N ASP A 237 -13.52 8.73 3.96
CA ASP A 237 -14.90 8.39 3.65
C ASP A 237 -15.46 9.34 2.57
N HIS A 238 -14.69 9.56 1.49
CA HIS A 238 -14.95 10.51 0.41
C HIS A 238 -15.14 11.99 0.84
N LYS A 239 -14.73 12.37 2.07
CA LYS A 239 -14.99 13.72 2.60
C LYS A 239 -13.71 14.36 3.14
N VAL A 240 -13.32 15.47 2.54
CA VAL A 240 -12.18 16.31 2.97
C VAL A 240 -12.25 16.66 4.46
N LYS A 241 -13.47 16.95 4.97
CA LYS A 241 -13.68 17.32 6.39
C LYS A 241 -13.22 16.25 7.38
N ASN A 242 -13.29 14.96 7.01
CA ASN A 242 -12.86 13.89 7.90
C ASN A 242 -11.35 13.89 8.08
N ILE A 243 -10.61 14.12 6.98
CA ILE A 243 -9.15 14.25 7.03
C ILE A 243 -8.77 15.53 7.80
N LYS A 244 -9.42 16.67 7.55
CA LYS A 244 -9.17 17.90 8.32
C LYS A 244 -9.32 17.68 9.83
N LYS A 245 -10.41 17.04 10.26
CA LYS A 245 -10.62 16.69 11.68
C LYS A 245 -9.54 15.76 12.23
N PHE A 246 -9.10 14.78 11.42
CA PHE A 246 -8.02 13.89 11.81
C PHE A 246 -6.70 14.65 12.01
N LEU A 247 -6.32 15.51 11.07
CA LEU A 247 -5.12 16.35 11.16
C LEU A 247 -5.15 17.27 12.38
N GLN A 248 -6.28 17.90 12.66
CA GLN A 248 -6.47 18.75 13.85
C GLN A 248 -6.30 17.96 15.14
N LYS A 249 -6.92 16.78 15.25
CA LYS A 249 -6.79 15.90 16.42
C LYS A 249 -5.36 15.40 16.61
N THR A 250 -4.69 15.05 15.53
CA THR A 250 -3.29 14.59 15.54
C THR A 250 -2.37 15.72 16.02
N HIS A 251 -2.49 16.92 15.45
CA HIS A 251 -1.75 18.09 15.89
C HIS A 251 -2.00 18.44 17.36
N SER A 252 -3.28 18.47 17.79
CA SER A 252 -3.62 18.75 19.20
C SER A 252 -3.07 17.68 20.15
N SER A 253 -2.80 16.50 19.66
CA SER A 253 -2.21 15.41 20.45
C SER A 253 -0.70 15.45 20.48
N PHE A 254 -0.07 15.93 19.41
CA PHE A 254 1.38 16.00 19.21
C PHE A 254 1.74 17.31 18.49
N PRO A 255 1.67 18.47 19.20
CA PRO A 255 1.76 19.79 18.56
C PRO A 255 3.13 20.09 17.93
N ASN A 256 4.17 19.38 18.33
CA ASN A 256 5.53 19.54 17.80
C ASN A 256 5.91 18.47 16.78
N SER A 257 4.96 17.64 16.33
CA SER A 257 5.27 16.55 15.40
C SER A 257 5.37 17.04 13.96
N TYR A 258 6.38 16.56 13.24
CA TYR A 258 6.31 16.51 11.79
C TYR A 258 5.32 15.46 11.34
N LEU A 259 4.72 15.68 10.17
CA LEU A 259 3.80 14.73 9.58
C LEU A 259 4.24 14.42 8.15
N VAL A 260 4.41 13.13 7.83
CA VAL A 260 4.70 12.63 6.49
C VAL A 260 3.47 11.94 5.95
N ILE A 261 3.01 12.35 4.80
CA ILE A 261 1.83 11.81 4.13
C ILE A 261 2.22 11.40 2.72
N GLY A 262 2.07 10.13 2.40
CA GLY A 262 2.09 9.64 1.02
C GLY A 262 0.68 9.19 0.62
N GLU A 263 0.19 9.62 -0.55
CA GLU A 263 -1.16 9.23 -0.99
C GLU A 263 -1.31 9.20 -2.50
N ILE A 264 -2.28 8.42 -2.98
CA ILE A 264 -2.71 8.32 -4.38
C ILE A 264 -3.73 9.41 -4.68
N ILE A 265 -3.68 9.93 -5.89
CA ILE A 265 -4.58 10.98 -6.38
C ILE A 265 -5.63 10.37 -7.30
N LYS A 266 -6.90 10.74 -7.09
CA LYS A 266 -7.97 10.43 -8.03
C LYS A 266 -7.74 11.20 -9.33
N LEU A 267 -7.58 10.47 -10.42
CA LEU A 267 -7.43 11.01 -11.76
C LEU A 267 -8.80 11.16 -12.44
N ASP A 268 -8.89 12.13 -13.34
CA ASP A 268 -10.09 12.36 -14.15
C ASP A 268 -10.21 11.31 -15.27
N ASP A 269 -11.44 11.06 -15.71
CA ASP A 269 -11.74 10.05 -16.75
C ASP A 269 -10.97 10.26 -18.04
N LYS A 270 -10.73 11.53 -18.43
CA LYS A 270 -9.92 11.85 -19.61
C LYS A 270 -8.51 11.32 -19.48
N ILE A 271 -7.87 11.57 -18.33
CA ILE A 271 -6.50 11.09 -18.05
C ILE A 271 -6.47 9.57 -18.00
N LEU A 272 -7.45 8.94 -17.34
CA LEU A 272 -7.54 7.48 -17.25
C LEU A 272 -7.62 6.84 -18.63
N LYS A 273 -8.38 7.42 -19.56
CA LYS A 273 -8.46 6.97 -20.96
C LYS A 273 -7.15 7.13 -21.73
N GLU A 274 -6.31 8.09 -21.37
CA GLU A 274 -5.00 8.27 -22.02
C GLU A 274 -3.96 7.26 -21.49
N ILE A 275 -4.03 6.91 -20.21
CA ILE A 275 -2.96 6.12 -19.54
C ILE A 275 -3.24 4.63 -19.40
N TYR A 276 -4.45 4.15 -19.67
CA TYR A 276 -4.86 2.78 -19.36
C TYR A 276 -3.96 1.68 -19.94
N LYS A 277 -3.33 1.94 -21.11
CA LYS A 277 -2.38 0.99 -21.71
C LYS A 277 -1.06 0.86 -20.95
N LYS A 278 -0.73 1.82 -20.09
CA LYS A 278 0.57 1.90 -19.38
C LYS A 278 0.47 1.92 -17.87
N SER A 279 -0.76 2.00 -17.33
CA SER A 279 -1.00 2.17 -15.90
C SER A 279 -2.19 1.34 -15.44
N LEU A 280 -2.10 0.79 -14.23
CA LEU A 280 -3.20 0.11 -13.55
C LEU A 280 -4.07 1.07 -12.71
N MET A 281 -3.98 2.39 -12.94
CA MET A 281 -4.77 3.38 -12.21
C MET A 281 -6.28 3.22 -12.39
N PRO A 282 -6.84 2.87 -13.58
CA PRO A 282 -8.25 2.60 -13.73
C PRO A 282 -8.73 1.48 -12.79
N GLU A 283 -8.00 0.37 -12.73
CA GLU A 283 -8.28 -0.78 -11.86
C GLU A 283 -8.13 -0.40 -10.40
N TYR A 284 -7.08 0.35 -10.06
CA TYR A 284 -6.82 0.81 -8.71
C TYR A 284 -7.97 1.69 -8.18
N LEU A 285 -8.43 2.66 -8.96
CA LEU A 285 -9.56 3.51 -8.61
C LEU A 285 -10.86 2.73 -8.53
N PHE A 286 -11.09 1.76 -9.44
CA PHE A 286 -12.24 0.88 -9.40
C PHE A 286 -12.29 0.07 -8.09
N PHE A 287 -11.19 -0.59 -7.71
CA PHE A 287 -11.13 -1.39 -6.48
C PHE A 287 -11.41 -0.56 -5.24
N HIS A 288 -10.80 0.62 -5.13
CA HIS A 288 -11.02 1.50 -3.99
C HIS A 288 -12.46 2.01 -3.92
N LYS A 289 -13.02 2.38 -5.06
CA LYS A 289 -14.41 2.85 -5.12
C LYS A 289 -15.41 1.76 -4.74
N ILE A 290 -15.23 0.53 -5.25
CA ILE A 290 -16.12 -0.60 -4.97
C ILE A 290 -15.95 -1.16 -3.54
N SER A 291 -14.83 -0.90 -2.89
CA SER A 291 -14.59 -1.23 -1.48
C SER A 291 -14.93 -0.11 -0.50
N GLY A 292 -15.48 1.01 -1.00
CA GLY A 292 -15.91 2.14 -0.18
C GLY A 292 -14.78 3.06 0.29
N GLN A 293 -13.58 2.95 -0.30
CA GLN A 293 -12.43 3.78 0.04
C GLN A 293 -12.45 5.09 -0.76
N GLY A 294 -12.22 6.22 -0.07
CA GLY A 294 -12.41 7.55 -0.61
C GLY A 294 -11.14 8.23 -1.12
N ILE A 295 -10.63 7.85 -2.29
CA ILE A 295 -9.54 8.58 -2.93
C ILE A 295 -10.04 9.95 -3.38
N LEU A 296 -9.33 11.01 -2.98
CA LEU A 296 -9.68 12.39 -3.30
C LEU A 296 -8.92 12.91 -4.53
N SER A 297 -9.47 13.98 -5.14
CA SER A 297 -8.79 14.69 -6.22
C SER A 297 -7.59 15.48 -5.70
N TRP A 298 -6.67 15.84 -6.61
CA TRP A 298 -5.53 16.69 -6.25
C TRP A 298 -5.97 18.03 -5.66
N LYS A 299 -7.03 18.64 -6.20
CA LYS A 299 -7.63 19.87 -5.67
C LYS A 299 -8.11 19.70 -4.23
N ASP A 300 -8.77 18.58 -3.93
CA ASP A 300 -9.26 18.27 -2.58
C ASP A 300 -8.11 18.07 -1.60
N TYR A 301 -7.06 17.31 -1.99
CA TYR A 301 -5.87 17.17 -1.13
C TYR A 301 -5.22 18.53 -0.87
N LYS A 302 -4.98 19.37 -1.88
CA LYS A 302 -4.44 20.72 -1.67
C LYS A 302 -5.28 21.57 -0.72
N SER A 303 -6.60 21.40 -0.73
CA SER A 303 -7.49 22.10 0.18
C SER A 303 -7.30 21.73 1.66
N LEU A 304 -6.63 20.58 1.95
CA LEU A 304 -6.29 20.18 3.31
C LEU A 304 -5.25 21.12 3.95
N LEU A 305 -4.43 21.80 3.14
CA LEU A 305 -3.41 22.73 3.62
C LEU A 305 -4.00 24.09 3.99
N ILE A 306 -5.20 24.41 3.47
CA ILE A 306 -5.94 25.61 3.82
C ILE A 306 -6.47 25.43 5.24
N ASP A 307 -6.16 26.38 6.12
CA ASP A 307 -6.54 26.35 7.54
C ASP A 307 -6.04 25.10 8.31
N SER A 308 -5.02 24.45 7.77
CA SER A 308 -4.36 23.33 8.43
C SER A 308 -3.51 23.80 9.61
N PRO A 309 -3.44 23.01 10.71
CA PRO A 309 -2.46 23.24 11.78
C PRO A 309 -1.02 22.93 11.33
N TYR A 310 -0.85 22.47 10.11
CA TYR A 310 0.44 22.20 9.49
C TYR A 310 0.68 23.12 8.30
N SER A 311 1.94 23.38 7.99
CA SER A 311 2.40 24.01 6.75
C SER A 311 3.20 23.01 5.93
N LEU A 312 3.10 23.11 4.62
CA LEU A 312 3.88 22.29 3.71
C LEU A 312 5.36 22.68 3.80
N GLU A 313 6.22 21.73 4.10
CA GLU A 313 7.68 21.88 4.14
C GLU A 313 8.30 21.40 2.84
N TYR A 314 7.85 20.22 2.37
CA TYR A 314 8.33 19.67 1.11
C TYR A 314 7.26 18.81 0.43
N GLU A 315 7.33 18.74 -0.92
CA GLU A 315 6.42 17.98 -1.77
C GLU A 315 7.18 17.19 -2.83
N TRP A 316 6.84 15.93 -2.99
CA TRP A 316 7.17 15.11 -4.15
C TRP A 316 5.91 14.73 -4.89
N LEU A 317 5.95 14.87 -6.22
CA LEU A 317 4.88 14.45 -7.12
C LEU A 317 5.40 13.29 -7.98
N PHE A 318 4.65 12.22 -8.04
CA PHE A 318 5.05 10.99 -8.71
C PHE A 318 4.16 10.70 -9.91
N ASP A 319 4.75 9.96 -10.87
CA ASP A 319 4.06 9.39 -12.03
C ASP A 319 3.27 10.43 -12.83
N ASN A 320 3.96 11.49 -13.28
CA ASN A 320 3.45 12.42 -14.31
C ASN A 320 3.35 11.67 -15.65
N VAL A 321 2.34 10.81 -15.80
CA VAL A 321 2.23 9.83 -16.89
C VAL A 321 1.48 10.35 -18.12
N ASN A 322 1.10 11.61 -18.13
CA ASN A 322 0.28 12.20 -19.19
C ASN A 322 0.83 13.55 -19.67
N SER A 323 0.33 14.00 -20.82
CA SER A 323 0.62 15.31 -21.39
C SER A 323 0.26 16.50 -20.49
N LEU A 324 -0.67 16.29 -19.55
CA LEU A 324 -1.17 17.30 -18.62
C LEU A 324 -0.33 17.42 -17.35
N LYS A 325 0.72 16.61 -17.23
CA LYS A 325 1.61 16.58 -16.04
C LYS A 325 0.86 16.40 -14.70
N THR A 326 -0.31 15.75 -14.72
CA THR A 326 -1.07 15.50 -13.50
C THR A 326 -0.43 14.35 -12.72
N PRO A 327 -0.06 14.55 -11.46
CA PRO A 327 0.54 13.50 -10.66
C PRO A 327 -0.50 12.44 -10.31
N SER A 328 -0.07 11.16 -10.21
CA SER A 328 -0.90 10.05 -9.75
C SER A 328 -0.75 9.78 -8.25
N ALA A 329 0.34 10.26 -7.65
CA ALA A 329 0.61 10.18 -6.23
C ALA A 329 1.46 11.36 -5.76
N PHE A 330 1.43 11.62 -4.46
CA PHE A 330 2.27 12.63 -3.82
C PHE A 330 2.83 12.14 -2.49
N VAL A 331 3.91 12.78 -2.06
CA VAL A 331 4.40 12.72 -0.68
C VAL A 331 4.61 14.12 -0.17
N TRP A 332 4.01 14.42 0.99
CA TRP A 332 4.19 15.67 1.71
C TRP A 332 4.98 15.46 2.99
N ILE A 333 5.86 16.40 3.28
CA ILE A 333 6.38 16.63 4.61
C ILE A 333 5.75 17.92 5.12
N LEU A 334 5.08 17.81 6.25
CA LEU A 334 4.36 18.89 6.89
C LEU A 334 5.01 19.21 8.24
N LYS A 335 5.24 20.49 8.50
CA LYS A 335 5.69 20.96 9.81
C LYS A 335 4.56 21.60 10.61
N PRO A 336 4.55 21.47 11.94
CA PRO A 336 3.53 22.07 12.77
C PRO A 336 3.66 23.60 12.76
N LYS A 337 2.54 24.31 12.72
CA LYS A 337 2.49 25.76 12.89
C LYS A 337 2.62 26.12 14.37
N LYS A 338 3.54 27.01 14.72
CA LYS A 338 3.78 27.44 16.11
C LYS A 338 2.58 28.16 16.75
N LYS A 339 1.80 28.90 15.95
CA LYS A 339 0.58 29.59 16.38
C LYS A 339 -0.58 29.07 15.52
N TYR A 340 -1.35 28.17 16.06
CA TYR A 340 -2.59 27.71 15.45
C TYR A 340 -3.73 28.00 16.40
N ASP A 341 -4.61 28.92 16.01
CA ASP A 341 -5.80 29.27 16.80
C ASP A 341 -6.84 28.15 16.66
N LYS A 342 -7.10 27.44 17.77
CA LYS A 342 -8.07 26.34 17.83
C LYS A 342 -9.52 26.81 17.79
N ASN A 343 -9.76 28.12 18.01
CA ASN A 343 -11.12 28.64 18.18
C ASN A 343 -11.73 29.17 16.89
N LYS A 344 -11.02 29.09 15.78
CA LYS A 344 -11.49 29.58 14.49
C LYS A 344 -12.40 28.62 13.71
N TYR A 345 -12.65 27.37 14.21
CA TYR A 345 -13.37 26.34 13.46
C TYR A 345 -14.20 25.41 14.36
#